data_6666ad5169526f906a5be7783fb77fcb
#
_entry.id   6666ad5169526f906a5be7783fb77fcb
#
_cell.length_a   1.000
_cell.length_b   1.000
_cell.length_c   1.000
_cell.angle_alpha   90.00
_cell.angle_beta   90.00
_cell.angle_gamma   90.00
#
_symmetry.space_group_name_H-M   'P 1'
#
loop_
_entity.id
_entity.type
_entity.pdbx_description
1 polymer ?
#
loop_
_entity_poly.entity_id
_entity_poly.type
_entity_poly.pdbx_seq_one_letter_code
_entity_poly.pdbx_strand_id
1 'polypeptide(L)'
;MNPHKSVTAYLQGEKHMKSMVFALVLTAALTSMDALARSESCHAATQQQIAALFDRWNSSLQTGDPKKVVANYATKSVLLPTVSNTPRLTPADKEEYFVYFLKDKPVGKIDSRTIEIDCNTALDTGLYTFSFKDGSQVKARYTYTYKWNGRQWLITSHHSSAMPEKN
;
A
#
# COMPACT_ATOMS: atom_id res chain seq x y z
N MET A 1 -44.31 43.55 64.02
CA MET A 1 -43.43 43.74 62.81
C MET A 1 -42.01 43.45 63.24
N ASN A 2 -41.48 42.34 62.76
CA ASN A 2 -40.20 41.82 63.27
C ASN A 2 -39.19 41.75 62.07
N PRO A 3 -38.12 42.55 62.01
CA PRO A 3 -37.17 42.57 60.92
C PRO A 3 -35.91 41.72 61.25
N HIS A 4 -36.02 40.41 61.23
CA HIS A 4 -34.85 39.52 61.39
C HIS A 4 -34.94 38.28 60.51
N LYS A 5 -35.16 38.44 59.21
CA LYS A 5 -35.00 37.31 58.24
C LYS A 5 -34.45 37.82 56.93
N SER A 6 -33.26 38.30 56.85
CA SER A 6 -32.67 38.62 55.52
C SER A 6 -31.14 38.68 55.44
N VAL A 7 -30.38 38.08 56.36
CA VAL A 7 -28.91 38.15 56.26
C VAL A 7 -28.23 36.76 56.10
N THR A 8 -28.95 35.67 56.38
CA THR A 8 -28.36 34.33 56.38
C THR A 8 -28.34 33.64 55.00
N ALA A 9 -29.11 34.16 54.03
CA ALA A 9 -29.19 33.54 52.67
C ALA A 9 -28.06 34.03 51.72
N TYR A 10 -27.39 35.12 52.03
CA TYR A 10 -26.38 35.68 51.11
C TYR A 10 -24.93 35.07 51.31
N LEU A 11 -24.65 34.44 52.40
CA LEU A 11 -23.34 33.90 52.72
C LEU A 11 -23.15 32.44 52.33
N GLN A 12 -24.20 31.74 51.89
CA GLN A 12 -24.15 30.35 51.45
C GLN A 12 -23.91 30.18 49.95
N GLY A 13 -24.17 31.23 49.13
CA GLY A 13 -23.99 31.22 47.68
C GLY A 13 -22.50 31.31 47.22
N GLU A 14 -21.63 31.94 48.01
CA GLU A 14 -20.25 32.16 47.59
C GLU A 14 -19.31 30.95 47.77
N LYS A 15 -19.65 30.03 48.66
CA LYS A 15 -18.78 28.84 48.90
C LYS A 15 -18.90 27.75 47.84
N HIS A 16 -20.05 27.67 47.17
CA HIS A 16 -20.23 26.65 46.11
C HIS A 16 -19.70 27.09 44.74
N MET A 17 -19.59 28.37 44.47
CA MET A 17 -19.11 28.88 43.20
C MET A 17 -17.58 28.81 43.08
N LYS A 18 -16.86 28.93 44.19
CA LYS A 18 -15.38 28.77 44.19
C LYS A 18 -14.93 27.32 44.08
N SER A 19 -15.77 26.36 44.46
CA SER A 19 -15.45 24.92 44.36
C SER A 19 -15.69 24.35 42.98
N MET A 20 -16.63 24.90 42.17
CA MET A 20 -16.90 24.43 40.81
C MET A 20 -15.87 24.93 39.77
N VAL A 21 -15.22 26.09 40.02
CA VAL A 21 -14.22 26.62 39.09
C VAL A 21 -12.88 25.86 39.23
N PHE A 22 -12.58 25.32 40.42
CA PHE A 22 -11.37 24.53 40.62
C PHE A 22 -11.45 23.10 40.06
N ALA A 23 -12.66 22.55 39.91
CA ALA A 23 -12.83 21.21 39.33
C ALA A 23 -12.77 21.22 37.80
N LEU A 24 -13.06 22.33 37.11
CA LEU A 24 -13.04 22.42 35.66
C LEU A 24 -11.64 22.65 35.07
N VAL A 25 -10.68 23.13 35.85
CA VAL A 25 -9.30 23.39 35.39
C VAL A 25 -8.43 22.14 35.45
N LEU A 26 -8.80 21.15 36.27
CA LEU A 26 -8.00 19.91 36.42
C LEU A 26 -8.31 18.84 35.38
N THR A 27 -9.40 18.94 34.60
CA THR A 27 -9.79 17.97 33.57
C THR A 27 -9.25 18.31 32.18
N ALA A 28 -8.74 19.51 31.96
CA ALA A 28 -8.20 19.93 30.66
C ALA A 28 -6.70 19.54 30.45
N ALA A 29 -6.03 19.02 31.47
CA ALA A 29 -4.60 18.70 31.39
C ALA A 29 -4.26 17.26 31.06
N LEU A 30 -5.26 16.40 30.77
CA LEU A 30 -5.06 14.95 30.55
C LEU A 30 -5.31 14.48 29.11
N THR A 31 -5.46 15.38 28.13
CA THR A 31 -5.73 14.97 26.74
C THR A 31 -4.64 15.33 25.74
N SER A 32 -3.48 15.77 26.16
CA SER A 32 -2.29 15.75 25.31
C SER A 32 -1.59 14.39 25.43
N MET A 33 -2.27 13.30 25.03
CA MET A 33 -1.57 12.14 24.55
C MET A 33 -0.94 12.55 23.23
N ASP A 34 0.33 12.97 23.28
CA ASP A 34 1.16 13.08 22.12
C ASP A 34 1.03 11.76 21.36
N ALA A 35 0.31 11.80 20.22
CA ALA A 35 0.44 10.78 19.22
C ALA A 35 1.90 10.85 18.77
N LEU A 36 2.77 10.10 19.44
CA LEU A 36 4.11 9.82 18.96
C LEU A 36 3.90 9.16 17.60
N ALA A 37 3.95 9.98 16.55
CA ALA A 37 4.02 9.52 15.20
C ALA A 37 5.20 8.54 15.17
N ARG A 38 4.90 7.25 15.09
CA ARG A 38 5.92 6.22 14.91
C ARG A 38 6.67 6.62 13.67
N SER A 39 7.89 7.13 13.80
CA SER A 39 8.74 7.40 12.64
C SER A 39 8.97 6.06 11.95
N GLU A 40 8.41 5.90 10.75
CA GLU A 40 8.64 4.71 9.96
C GLU A 40 10.13 4.70 9.57
N SER A 41 10.84 3.64 9.95
CA SER A 41 12.23 3.45 9.53
C SER A 41 12.28 3.14 8.05
N CYS A 42 12.96 3.96 7.27
CA CYS A 42 13.10 3.77 5.84
C CYS A 42 14.10 2.66 5.52
N HIS A 43 13.75 1.80 4.58
CA HIS A 43 14.66 0.81 4.00
C HIS A 43 15.27 1.37 2.71
N ALA A 44 16.51 1.79 2.78
CA ALA A 44 17.23 2.31 1.61
C ALA A 44 17.33 1.24 0.50
N ALA A 45 17.01 1.62 -0.71
CA ALA A 45 17.17 0.78 -1.89
C ALA A 45 17.73 1.59 -3.07
N THR A 46 18.45 0.93 -3.96
CA THR A 46 18.93 1.52 -5.21
C THR A 46 17.97 1.21 -6.36
N GLN A 47 18.02 2.02 -7.43
CA GLN A 47 17.25 1.74 -8.64
C GLN A 47 17.56 0.33 -9.20
N GLN A 48 18.79 -0.11 -9.13
CA GLN A 48 19.18 -1.45 -9.57
C GLN A 48 18.50 -2.56 -8.74
N GLN A 49 18.40 -2.37 -7.43
CA GLN A 49 17.69 -3.33 -6.56
C GLN A 49 16.21 -3.40 -6.88
N ILE A 50 15.56 -2.26 -7.14
CA ILE A 50 14.14 -2.23 -7.56
C ILE A 50 13.98 -2.83 -8.96
N ALA A 51 14.88 -2.53 -9.91
CA ALA A 51 14.86 -3.13 -11.23
C ALA A 51 14.94 -4.67 -11.20
N ALA A 52 15.78 -5.24 -10.31
CA ALA A 52 15.93 -6.68 -10.14
C ALA A 52 14.64 -7.38 -9.62
N LEU A 53 13.67 -6.63 -9.10
CA LEU A 53 12.37 -7.20 -8.67
C LEU A 53 11.56 -7.70 -9.88
N PHE A 54 11.63 -7.01 -11.00
CA PHE A 54 11.06 -7.50 -12.27
C PHE A 54 11.75 -8.79 -12.71
N ASP A 55 13.08 -8.85 -12.66
CA ASP A 55 13.85 -10.05 -13.07
C ASP A 55 13.49 -11.25 -12.18
N ARG A 56 13.33 -11.04 -10.88
CA ARG A 56 12.86 -12.07 -9.94
C ARG A 56 11.46 -12.58 -10.31
N TRP A 57 10.52 -11.67 -10.59
CA TRP A 57 9.17 -12.00 -11.00
C TRP A 57 9.18 -12.74 -12.35
N ASN A 58 9.90 -12.23 -13.34
CA ASN A 58 10.02 -12.84 -14.67
C ASN A 58 10.65 -14.24 -14.62
N SER A 59 11.69 -14.43 -13.79
CA SER A 59 12.29 -15.74 -13.56
C SER A 59 11.29 -16.71 -12.92
N SER A 60 10.37 -16.24 -12.07
CA SER A 60 9.34 -17.09 -11.49
C SER A 60 8.33 -17.60 -12.52
N LEU A 61 8.08 -16.86 -13.62
CA LEU A 61 7.24 -17.34 -14.74
C LEU A 61 7.83 -18.61 -15.39
N GLN A 62 9.17 -18.68 -15.48
CA GLN A 62 9.86 -19.81 -16.12
C GLN A 62 9.75 -21.11 -15.32
N THR A 63 9.34 -21.03 -14.05
CA THR A 63 9.12 -22.23 -13.23
C THR A 63 7.84 -23.00 -13.61
N GLY A 64 6.90 -22.34 -14.30
CA GLY A 64 5.57 -22.90 -14.58
C GLY A 64 4.67 -23.07 -13.37
N ASP A 65 5.10 -22.58 -12.19
CA ASP A 65 4.39 -22.69 -10.91
C ASP A 65 3.72 -21.36 -10.55
N PRO A 66 2.37 -21.27 -10.61
CA PRO A 66 1.63 -20.06 -10.26
C PRO A 66 1.93 -19.54 -8.84
N LYS A 67 2.16 -20.45 -7.88
CA LYS A 67 2.45 -20.08 -6.49
C LYS A 67 3.79 -19.34 -6.37
N LYS A 68 4.80 -19.74 -7.14
CA LYS A 68 6.09 -19.06 -7.19
C LYS A 68 5.97 -17.65 -7.78
N VAL A 69 5.08 -17.46 -8.74
CA VAL A 69 4.81 -16.12 -9.29
C VAL A 69 4.09 -15.28 -8.25
N VAL A 70 3.05 -15.82 -7.62
CA VAL A 70 2.24 -15.11 -6.61
C VAL A 70 3.05 -14.77 -5.35
N ALA A 71 4.10 -15.53 -5.03
CA ALA A 71 5.01 -15.22 -3.91
C ALA A 71 5.75 -13.87 -4.05
N ASN A 72 5.77 -13.26 -5.25
CA ASN A 72 6.29 -11.92 -5.46
C ASN A 72 5.31 -10.81 -5.07
N TYR A 73 4.05 -11.14 -4.81
CA TYR A 73 2.98 -10.19 -4.47
C TYR A 73 2.73 -10.14 -2.97
N ALA A 74 2.42 -8.95 -2.46
CA ALA A 74 1.88 -8.82 -1.12
C ALA A 74 0.49 -9.48 -1.04
N THR A 75 0.11 -9.99 0.13
CA THR A 75 -1.21 -10.61 0.35
C THR A 75 -2.34 -9.65 -0.05
N LYS A 76 -2.22 -8.38 0.35
CA LYS A 76 -3.11 -7.29 -0.09
C LYS A 76 -2.44 -6.57 -1.26
N SER A 77 -2.72 -7.02 -2.47
CA SER A 77 -2.19 -6.45 -3.69
C SER A 77 -3.19 -6.58 -4.83
N VAL A 78 -3.06 -5.75 -5.85
CA VAL A 78 -3.91 -5.81 -7.05
C VAL A 78 -3.08 -6.18 -8.27
N LEU A 79 -3.63 -7.08 -9.11
CA LEU A 79 -3.17 -7.33 -10.46
C LEU A 79 -4.28 -6.96 -11.44
N LEU A 80 -3.98 -6.04 -12.36
CA LEU A 80 -4.82 -5.64 -13.48
C LEU A 80 -4.17 -6.16 -14.76
N PRO A 81 -4.52 -7.37 -15.23
CA PRO A 81 -3.85 -8.00 -16.35
C PRO A 81 -4.35 -7.45 -17.70
N THR A 82 -3.49 -7.44 -18.71
CA THR A 82 -3.77 -6.90 -20.06
C THR A 82 -4.99 -7.52 -20.74
N VAL A 83 -5.18 -8.82 -20.56
CA VAL A 83 -6.19 -9.60 -21.30
C VAL A 83 -7.35 -10.10 -20.43
N SER A 84 -7.58 -9.46 -19.29
CA SER A 84 -8.69 -9.80 -18.39
C SER A 84 -9.36 -8.54 -17.88
N ASN A 85 -10.69 -8.50 -17.95
CA ASN A 85 -11.50 -7.42 -17.40
C ASN A 85 -11.65 -7.52 -15.87
N THR A 86 -11.21 -8.62 -15.27
CA THR A 86 -11.39 -8.89 -13.85
C THR A 86 -10.11 -8.58 -13.08
N PRO A 87 -10.13 -7.62 -12.14
CA PRO A 87 -9.02 -7.41 -11.22
C PRO A 87 -8.78 -8.66 -10.36
N ARG A 88 -7.51 -9.00 -10.11
CA ARG A 88 -7.10 -10.12 -9.27
C ARG A 88 -6.65 -9.59 -7.92
N LEU A 89 -7.49 -9.69 -6.90
CA LEU A 89 -7.30 -9.03 -5.61
C LEU A 89 -6.71 -9.96 -4.54
N THR A 90 -7.05 -11.24 -4.59
CA THR A 90 -6.56 -12.25 -3.63
C THR A 90 -5.38 -13.04 -4.19
N PRO A 91 -4.58 -13.71 -3.34
CA PRO A 91 -3.58 -14.67 -3.83
C PRO A 91 -4.20 -15.76 -4.72
N ALA A 92 -5.38 -16.30 -4.35
CA ALA A 92 -6.07 -17.33 -5.12
C ALA A 92 -6.48 -16.84 -6.52
N ASP A 93 -7.03 -15.62 -6.64
CA ASP A 93 -7.37 -15.04 -7.95
C ASP A 93 -6.13 -14.90 -8.85
N LYS A 94 -4.98 -14.52 -8.26
CA LYS A 94 -3.73 -14.40 -8.99
C LYS A 94 -3.20 -15.77 -9.42
N GLU A 95 -3.25 -16.77 -8.53
CA GLU A 95 -2.86 -18.16 -8.87
C GLU A 95 -3.71 -18.68 -10.03
N GLU A 96 -5.04 -18.50 -9.97
CA GLU A 96 -5.94 -18.86 -11.07
C GLU A 96 -5.54 -18.21 -12.39
N TYR A 97 -5.29 -16.90 -12.38
CA TYR A 97 -4.83 -16.18 -13.59
C TYR A 97 -3.52 -16.77 -14.13
N PHE A 98 -2.53 -17.01 -13.26
CA PHE A 98 -1.24 -17.52 -13.69
C PHE A 98 -1.28 -18.98 -14.15
N VAL A 99 -2.24 -19.81 -13.69
CA VAL A 99 -2.46 -21.16 -14.26
C VAL A 99 -2.66 -21.10 -15.78
N TYR A 100 -3.38 -20.10 -16.27
CA TYR A 100 -3.61 -19.93 -17.71
C TYR A 100 -2.45 -19.21 -18.40
N PHE A 101 -1.96 -18.12 -17.82
CA PHE A 101 -0.90 -17.31 -18.42
C PHE A 101 0.40 -18.10 -18.65
N LEU A 102 0.76 -19.00 -17.72
CA LEU A 102 2.00 -19.79 -17.80
C LEU A 102 1.96 -20.90 -18.84
N LYS A 103 0.78 -21.28 -19.38
CA LYS A 103 0.65 -22.29 -20.46
C LYS A 103 1.40 -21.88 -21.72
N ASP A 104 1.52 -20.58 -21.95
CA ASP A 104 2.16 -20.01 -23.13
C ASP A 104 3.64 -19.66 -22.91
N LYS A 105 4.20 -20.08 -21.76
CA LYS A 105 5.61 -19.88 -21.39
C LYS A 105 6.09 -18.43 -21.64
N PRO A 106 5.44 -17.43 -21.02
CA PRO A 106 5.75 -16.03 -21.25
C PRO A 106 7.16 -15.69 -20.74
N VAL A 107 7.89 -14.92 -21.55
CA VAL A 107 9.18 -14.29 -21.16
C VAL A 107 9.05 -12.80 -21.35
N GLY A 108 9.15 -12.04 -20.27
CA GLY A 108 9.12 -10.59 -20.30
C GLY A 108 10.50 -9.98 -20.52
N LYS A 109 10.54 -8.90 -21.29
CA LYS A 109 11.72 -8.06 -21.48
C LYS A 109 11.33 -6.60 -21.27
N ILE A 110 12.05 -5.88 -20.43
CA ILE A 110 11.86 -4.43 -20.28
C ILE A 110 12.47 -3.73 -21.50
N ASP A 111 11.67 -2.89 -22.14
CA ASP A 111 12.08 -2.06 -23.27
C ASP A 111 12.45 -0.63 -22.81
N SER A 112 11.70 -0.08 -21.85
CA SER A 112 12.02 1.17 -21.16
C SER A 112 11.46 1.15 -19.76
N ARG A 113 12.10 1.91 -18.84
CA ARG A 113 11.63 2.03 -17.46
C ARG A 113 11.96 3.37 -16.83
N THR A 114 11.11 3.76 -15.89
CA THR A 114 11.35 4.83 -14.93
C THR A 114 11.10 4.26 -13.53
N ILE A 115 12.05 4.47 -12.62
CA ILE A 115 11.96 4.01 -11.23
C ILE A 115 11.98 5.22 -10.30
N GLU A 116 11.02 5.26 -9.38
CA GLU A 116 10.97 6.20 -8.26
C GLU A 116 11.02 5.41 -6.96
N ILE A 117 11.77 5.91 -5.98
CA ILE A 117 11.97 5.24 -4.69
C ILE A 117 11.70 6.26 -3.59
N ASP A 118 10.80 5.91 -2.70
CA ASP A 118 10.53 6.61 -1.46
C ASP A 118 10.82 5.68 -0.27
N CYS A 119 10.59 6.11 0.97
CA CYS A 119 10.96 5.45 2.22
C CYS A 119 10.89 3.91 2.16
N ASN A 120 9.67 3.34 2.11
CA ASN A 120 9.43 1.89 2.05
C ASN A 120 8.58 1.50 0.84
N THR A 121 8.51 2.39 -0.16
CA THR A 121 7.75 2.19 -1.40
C THR A 121 8.61 2.47 -2.62
N ALA A 122 8.31 1.82 -3.73
CA ALA A 122 8.93 2.10 -5.01
C ALA A 122 7.92 1.93 -6.15
N LEU A 123 8.12 2.71 -7.21
CA LEU A 123 7.41 2.63 -8.47
C LEU A 123 8.39 2.21 -9.56
N ASP A 124 7.99 1.27 -10.42
CA ASP A 124 8.68 0.91 -11.66
C ASP A 124 7.63 0.90 -12.79
N THR A 125 7.76 1.79 -13.73
CA THR A 125 6.81 1.98 -14.83
C THR A 125 7.52 2.10 -16.16
N GLY A 126 6.87 1.66 -17.23
CA GLY A 126 7.47 1.74 -18.56
C GLY A 126 6.80 0.84 -19.59
N LEU A 127 7.62 0.37 -20.51
CA LEU A 127 7.24 -0.51 -21.59
C LEU A 127 7.97 -1.84 -21.45
N TYR A 128 7.28 -2.92 -21.81
CA TYR A 128 7.87 -4.24 -21.89
C TYR A 128 7.28 -5.03 -23.06
N THR A 129 8.00 -6.05 -23.49
CA THR A 129 7.56 -7.00 -24.50
C THR A 129 7.55 -8.40 -23.90
N PHE A 130 6.41 -9.09 -24.03
CA PHE A 130 6.34 -10.52 -23.77
C PHE A 130 6.52 -11.31 -25.04
N SER A 131 7.37 -12.32 -24.99
CA SER A 131 7.48 -13.37 -26.02
C SER A 131 6.87 -14.65 -25.50
N PHE A 132 6.15 -15.39 -26.35
CA PHE A 132 5.45 -16.63 -26.02
C PHE A 132 6.03 -17.82 -26.76
N LYS A 133 5.69 -19.05 -26.32
CA LYS A 133 6.22 -20.30 -26.89
C LYS A 133 5.93 -20.50 -28.39
N ASP A 134 4.87 -19.88 -28.90
CA ASP A 134 4.47 -19.93 -30.32
C ASP A 134 5.22 -18.90 -31.18
N GLY A 135 6.14 -18.13 -30.60
CA GLY A 135 6.89 -17.07 -31.25
C GLY A 135 6.18 -15.73 -31.32
N SER A 136 4.92 -15.64 -30.89
CA SER A 136 4.20 -14.39 -30.83
C SER A 136 4.79 -13.43 -29.78
N GLN A 137 4.57 -12.14 -29.99
CA GLN A 137 5.00 -11.09 -29.06
C GLN A 137 3.86 -10.12 -28.78
N VAL A 138 3.81 -9.62 -27.55
CA VAL A 138 2.89 -8.58 -27.12
C VAL A 138 3.67 -7.46 -26.45
N LYS A 139 3.61 -6.27 -27.04
CA LYS A 139 4.12 -5.03 -26.43
C LYS A 139 3.05 -4.45 -25.52
N ALA A 140 3.45 -4.01 -24.33
CA ALA A 140 2.53 -3.45 -23.37
C ALA A 140 3.17 -2.38 -22.50
N ARG A 141 2.33 -1.59 -21.86
CA ARG A 141 2.69 -0.63 -20.81
C ARG A 141 2.53 -1.33 -19.47
N TYR A 142 3.40 -1.00 -18.52
CA TYR A 142 3.29 -1.55 -17.18
C TYR A 142 3.49 -0.50 -16.11
N THR A 143 2.95 -0.80 -14.95
CA THR A 143 3.25 -0.13 -13.69
C THR A 143 3.30 -1.18 -12.58
N TYR A 144 4.44 -1.30 -11.91
CA TYR A 144 4.60 -1.99 -10.65
C TYR A 144 4.72 -0.98 -9.52
N THR A 145 4.01 -1.20 -8.43
CA THR A 145 4.34 -0.58 -7.15
C THR A 145 4.81 -1.66 -6.19
N TYR A 146 5.84 -1.33 -5.42
CA TYR A 146 6.44 -2.22 -4.44
C TYR A 146 6.37 -1.61 -3.06
N LYS A 147 6.30 -2.46 -2.04
CA LYS A 147 6.43 -2.05 -0.64
C LYS A 147 7.39 -3.00 0.09
N TRP A 148 8.26 -2.39 0.91
CA TRP A 148 9.08 -3.14 1.87
C TRP A 148 8.22 -3.63 3.03
N ASN A 149 8.26 -4.92 3.33
CA ASN A 149 7.45 -5.53 4.39
C ASN A 149 8.23 -5.85 5.68
N GLY A 150 9.46 -5.31 5.81
CA GLY A 150 10.39 -5.60 6.90
C GLY A 150 11.41 -6.70 6.56
N ARG A 151 11.20 -7.46 5.46
CA ARG A 151 12.09 -8.56 5.03
C ARG A 151 12.44 -8.51 3.56
N GLN A 152 11.49 -8.10 2.72
CA GLN A 152 11.65 -8.06 1.26
C GLN A 152 10.69 -7.07 0.62
N TRP A 153 11.01 -6.65 -0.58
CA TRP A 153 10.14 -5.88 -1.44
C TRP A 153 9.11 -6.80 -2.11
N LEU A 154 7.82 -6.46 -2.00
CA LEU A 154 6.72 -7.19 -2.60
C LEU A 154 5.88 -6.25 -3.48
N ILE A 155 5.32 -6.80 -4.55
CA ILE A 155 4.39 -6.11 -5.45
C ILE A 155 3.09 -5.81 -4.70
N THR A 156 2.70 -4.54 -4.66
CA THR A 156 1.39 -4.10 -4.12
C THR A 156 0.40 -3.75 -5.21
N SER A 157 0.89 -3.33 -6.39
CA SER A 157 0.08 -3.17 -7.59
C SER A 157 0.88 -3.58 -8.82
N HIS A 158 0.23 -4.27 -9.74
CA HIS A 158 0.74 -4.58 -11.07
C HIS A 158 -0.36 -4.30 -12.08
N HIS A 159 -0.18 -3.27 -12.88
CA HIS A 159 -1.03 -2.96 -14.01
C HIS A 159 -0.29 -3.25 -15.31
N SER A 160 -0.95 -3.91 -16.22
CA SER A 160 -0.49 -4.16 -17.59
C SER A 160 -1.59 -3.79 -18.59
N SER A 161 -1.24 -3.06 -19.65
CA SER A 161 -2.17 -2.72 -20.72
C SER A 161 -1.47 -2.80 -22.07
N ALA A 162 -2.14 -3.38 -23.06
CA ALA A 162 -1.64 -3.43 -24.42
C ALA A 162 -1.37 -2.02 -24.97
N MET A 163 -0.47 -1.92 -25.95
CA MET A 163 -0.29 -0.68 -26.70
C MET A 163 -1.59 -0.31 -27.43
N PRO A 164 -1.95 0.98 -27.51
CA PRO A 164 -3.20 1.43 -28.13
C PRO A 164 -3.23 1.21 -29.65
N GLU A 165 -2.05 1.18 -30.27
CA GLU A 165 -1.91 1.03 -31.70
C GLU A 165 -1.67 -0.43 -32.05
N LYS A 166 -2.36 -0.90 -33.12
CA LYS A 166 -2.04 -2.19 -33.75
C LYS A 166 -0.82 -1.94 -34.62
N ASN A 167 0.33 -2.48 -34.26
CA ASN A 167 1.51 -2.52 -35.13
C ASN A 167 1.29 -3.51 -36.26
#